data_4a3870dc5967fad664db13c863b9db52
#
_entry.id   4a3870dc5967fad664db13c863b9db52
#
_cell.length_a   1.000
_cell.length_b   1.000
_cell.length_c   1.000
_cell.angle_alpha   90.00
_cell.angle_beta   90.00
_cell.angle_gamma   90.00
#
_symmetry.space_group_name_H-M   'P 1'
#
loop_
_entity.id
_entity.type
_entity.pdbx_description
1 polymer ?
#
loop_
_entity_poly.entity_id
_entity_poly.type
_entity_poly.pdbx_seq_one_letter_code
_entity_poly.pdbx_strand_id
1 'polypeptide(L)'
;QMQEVVANCEDFCKVYNRVPYFYITGGDTILHPDFWKLMVLLKSKDIPFTLMGNPFHLDDQICRMLKACGCEKYQMSLDGMRETHDWFRKPGSFDLTLEKVGCLNRAGIKSIIMSTVSKTNMNEIPDIIDEVVKAKVKVFAFSRYVPTGGEVDTSMTPQEYRRLLEVCDAKFK
;
A
#
# COMPACT_ATOMS: atom_id res chain seq x y z
N GLN A 1 -25.87 3.08 4.66
CA GLN A 1 -24.75 2.31 5.22
C GLN A 1 -23.43 3.12 5.25
N MET A 2 -22.90 3.59 4.09
CA MET A 2 -21.60 4.29 4.02
C MET A 2 -21.57 5.59 4.84
N GLN A 3 -22.58 6.43 4.70
CA GLN A 3 -22.73 7.67 5.48
C GLN A 3 -22.86 7.38 6.99
N GLU A 4 -23.57 6.34 7.36
CA GLU A 4 -23.76 5.90 8.73
C GLU A 4 -22.45 5.43 9.37
N VAL A 5 -21.65 4.63 8.65
CA VAL A 5 -20.33 4.20 9.11
C VAL A 5 -19.41 5.40 9.35
N VAL A 6 -19.38 6.34 8.41
CA VAL A 6 -18.55 7.55 8.56
C VAL A 6 -19.04 8.38 9.75
N ALA A 7 -20.35 8.58 9.93
CA ALA A 7 -20.91 9.32 11.05
C ALA A 7 -20.57 8.66 12.40
N ASN A 8 -20.73 7.34 12.50
CA ASN A 8 -20.39 6.60 13.73
C ASN A 8 -18.90 6.71 14.07
N CYS A 9 -18.00 6.69 13.06
CA CYS A 9 -16.58 6.91 13.30
C CYS A 9 -16.28 8.33 13.79
N GLU A 10 -16.95 9.35 13.22
CA GLU A 10 -16.81 10.73 13.70
C GLU A 10 -17.26 10.87 15.16
N ASP A 11 -18.43 10.31 15.51
CA ASP A 11 -18.96 10.39 16.86
C ASP A 11 -18.08 9.64 17.87
N PHE A 12 -17.58 8.47 17.50
CA PHE A 12 -16.60 7.75 18.32
C PHE A 12 -15.31 8.58 18.53
N CYS A 13 -14.77 9.16 17.47
CA CYS A 13 -13.56 9.98 17.56
C CYS A 13 -13.76 11.23 18.42
N LYS A 14 -14.93 11.88 18.36
CA LYS A 14 -15.27 13.05 19.21
C LYS A 14 -15.20 12.73 20.70
N VAL A 15 -15.67 11.55 21.12
CA VAL A 15 -15.62 11.12 22.54
C VAL A 15 -14.18 11.14 23.08
N TYR A 16 -13.21 10.83 22.23
CA TYR A 16 -11.78 10.76 22.60
C TYR A 16 -10.98 12.01 22.18
N ASN A 17 -11.65 13.05 21.73
CA ASN A 17 -11.02 14.26 21.17
C ASN A 17 -9.99 13.92 20.09
N ARG A 18 -10.40 13.10 19.12
CA ARG A 18 -9.58 12.63 17.98
C ARG A 18 -10.25 13.00 16.65
N VAL A 19 -9.44 13.10 15.61
CA VAL A 19 -9.92 13.24 14.23
C VAL A 19 -9.92 11.85 13.59
N PRO A 20 -11.00 11.45 12.88
CA PRO A 20 -11.02 10.18 12.17
C PRO A 20 -10.00 10.17 11.02
N TYR A 21 -9.43 9.00 10.78
CA TYR A 21 -8.55 8.73 9.65
C TYR A 21 -8.90 7.34 9.08
N PHE A 22 -9.18 7.27 7.79
CA PHE A 22 -9.58 6.01 7.18
C PHE A 22 -8.44 5.32 6.44
N TYR A 23 -8.28 4.01 6.67
CA TYR A 23 -7.53 3.10 5.82
C TYR A 23 -8.53 2.31 4.99
N ILE A 24 -8.62 2.61 3.70
CA ILE A 24 -9.62 2.03 2.80
C ILE A 24 -8.94 0.92 2.00
N THR A 25 -9.45 -0.29 2.17
CA THR A 25 -8.94 -1.50 1.55
C THR A 25 -10.10 -2.38 1.05
N GLY A 26 -9.78 -3.43 0.34
CA GLY A 26 -10.74 -4.38 -0.23
C GLY A 26 -10.06 -5.10 -1.39
N GLY A 27 -10.79 -5.59 -2.39
CA GLY A 27 -10.21 -6.03 -3.66
C GLY A 27 -9.45 -4.87 -4.33
N ASP A 28 -9.97 -4.34 -5.43
CA ASP A 28 -9.52 -3.03 -5.92
C ASP A 28 -10.61 -1.99 -5.61
N THR A 29 -10.36 -1.17 -4.59
CA THR A 29 -11.35 -0.24 -4.03
C THR A 29 -11.89 0.75 -5.06
N ILE A 30 -11.04 1.16 -6.01
CA ILE A 30 -11.41 2.13 -7.06
C ILE A 30 -12.47 1.60 -8.03
N LEU A 31 -12.63 0.28 -8.11
CA LEU A 31 -13.62 -0.37 -8.97
C LEU A 31 -15.01 -0.45 -8.32
N HIS A 32 -15.14 -0.12 -7.03
CA HIS A 32 -16.46 -0.15 -6.38
C HIS A 32 -17.36 0.96 -6.95
N PRO A 33 -18.62 0.66 -7.33
CA PRO A 33 -19.52 1.65 -7.98
C PRO A 33 -19.72 2.94 -7.17
N ASP A 34 -19.65 2.85 -5.84
CA ASP A 34 -19.81 4.00 -4.95
C ASP A 34 -18.48 4.59 -4.46
N PHE A 35 -17.34 4.17 -5.03
CA PHE A 35 -16.03 4.64 -4.60
C PHE A 35 -15.94 6.18 -4.58
N TRP A 36 -16.27 6.83 -5.68
CA TRP A 36 -16.20 8.29 -5.77
C TRP A 36 -17.20 9.00 -4.86
N LYS A 37 -18.36 8.39 -4.58
CA LYS A 37 -19.31 8.93 -3.60
C LYS A 37 -18.69 8.93 -2.19
N LEU A 38 -17.96 7.87 -1.83
CA LEU A 38 -17.23 7.83 -0.56
C LEU A 38 -16.13 8.91 -0.52
N MET A 39 -15.36 9.06 -1.60
CA MET A 39 -14.30 10.09 -1.67
C MET A 39 -14.85 11.50 -1.48
N VAL A 40 -15.97 11.83 -2.13
CA VAL A 40 -16.66 13.12 -1.98
C VAL A 40 -17.20 13.28 -0.56
N LEU A 41 -17.76 12.24 0.04
CA LEU A 41 -18.23 12.27 1.43
C LEU A 41 -17.10 12.56 2.41
N LEU A 42 -15.98 11.86 2.30
CA LEU A 42 -14.81 12.10 3.17
C LEU A 42 -14.28 13.52 3.00
N LYS A 43 -14.20 14.00 1.75
CA LYS A 43 -13.81 15.38 1.45
C LYS A 43 -14.74 16.41 2.08
N SER A 44 -16.06 16.21 2.01
CA SER A 44 -17.05 17.13 2.59
C SER A 44 -16.95 17.26 4.11
N LYS A 45 -16.30 16.32 4.76
CA LYS A 45 -16.08 16.25 6.21
C LYS A 45 -14.62 16.52 6.62
N ASP A 46 -13.76 16.90 5.67
CA ASP A 46 -12.32 17.08 5.84
C ASP A 46 -11.62 15.87 6.50
N ILE A 47 -12.08 14.67 6.20
CA ILE A 47 -11.52 13.42 6.73
C ILE A 47 -10.44 12.90 5.78
N PRO A 48 -9.16 12.89 6.19
CA PRO A 48 -8.08 12.33 5.39
C PRO A 48 -8.11 10.79 5.39
N PHE A 49 -7.52 10.20 4.35
CA PHE A 49 -7.49 8.75 4.21
C PHE A 49 -6.23 8.23 3.50
N THR A 50 -5.97 6.94 3.70
CA THR A 50 -5.04 6.13 2.93
C THR A 50 -5.82 5.14 2.09
N LEU A 51 -5.45 4.96 0.83
CA LEU A 51 -5.94 3.88 -0.02
C LEU A 51 -4.92 2.74 -0.08
N MET A 52 -5.43 1.51 -0.09
CA MET A 52 -4.69 0.31 -0.44
C MET A 52 -5.32 -0.26 -1.72
N GLY A 53 -4.53 -0.38 -2.78
CA GLY A 53 -5.06 -0.78 -4.08
C GLY A 53 -3.96 -1.22 -5.06
N ASN A 54 -4.39 -1.50 -6.28
CA ASN A 54 -3.53 -1.92 -7.36
C ASN A 54 -3.02 -0.75 -8.19
N PRO A 55 -1.91 -0.90 -8.94
CA PRO A 55 -1.40 0.14 -9.81
C PRO A 55 -2.25 0.35 -11.09
N PHE A 56 -3.07 -0.65 -11.48
CA PHE A 56 -3.69 -0.75 -12.80
C PHE A 56 -4.64 0.40 -13.16
N HIS A 57 -5.26 1.02 -12.17
CA HIS A 57 -6.26 2.09 -12.37
C HIS A 57 -5.72 3.48 -12.00
N LEU A 58 -4.41 3.59 -11.77
CA LEU A 58 -3.79 4.88 -11.48
C LEU A 58 -3.27 5.53 -12.76
N ASP A 59 -3.60 6.80 -12.93
CA ASP A 59 -2.99 7.72 -13.86
C ASP A 59 -2.88 9.11 -13.19
N ASP A 60 -2.32 10.08 -13.90
CA ASP A 60 -2.15 11.42 -13.34
C ASP A 60 -3.48 12.11 -13.03
N GLN A 61 -4.54 11.83 -13.79
CA GLN A 61 -5.87 12.39 -13.55
C GLN A 61 -6.48 11.81 -12.28
N ILE A 62 -6.50 10.49 -12.16
CA ILE A 62 -7.00 9.78 -10.98
C ILE A 62 -6.23 10.21 -9.73
N CYS A 63 -4.90 10.27 -9.80
CA CYS A 63 -4.08 10.72 -8.66
C CYS A 63 -4.42 12.15 -8.23
N ARG A 64 -4.63 13.09 -9.18
CA ARG A 64 -5.08 14.46 -8.85
C ARG A 64 -6.46 14.47 -8.21
N MET A 65 -7.41 13.68 -8.71
CA MET A 65 -8.75 13.57 -8.13
C MET A 65 -8.71 13.00 -6.70
N LEU A 66 -7.93 11.93 -6.47
CA LEU A 66 -7.73 11.36 -5.15
C LEU A 66 -7.14 12.39 -4.19
N LYS A 67 -6.11 13.13 -4.62
CA LYS A 67 -5.50 14.19 -3.81
C LYS A 67 -6.51 15.28 -3.46
N ALA A 68 -7.31 15.73 -4.40
CA ALA A 68 -8.36 16.72 -4.19
C ALA A 68 -9.42 16.26 -3.17
N CYS A 69 -9.67 14.94 -3.10
CA CYS A 69 -10.58 14.34 -2.12
C CYS A 69 -9.95 14.13 -0.73
N GLY A 70 -8.66 14.40 -0.54
CA GLY A 70 -8.01 14.25 0.77
C GLY A 70 -7.18 12.96 0.92
N CYS A 71 -6.89 12.24 -0.18
CA CYS A 71 -5.97 11.11 -0.15
C CYS A 71 -4.56 11.59 0.23
N GLU A 72 -4.05 11.10 1.36
CA GLU A 72 -2.70 11.42 1.80
C GLU A 72 -1.68 10.40 1.35
N LYS A 73 -2.07 9.12 1.34
CA LYS A 73 -1.17 8.00 1.06
C LYS A 73 -1.86 6.98 0.16
N TYR A 74 -1.09 6.35 -0.70
CA TYR A 74 -1.54 5.23 -1.51
C TYR A 74 -0.54 4.07 -1.36
N GLN A 75 -1.04 2.91 -0.93
CA GLN A 75 -0.25 1.71 -0.74
C GLN A 75 -0.45 0.74 -1.89
N MET A 76 0.66 0.27 -2.46
CA MET A 76 0.71 -0.82 -3.43
C MET A 76 1.64 -1.93 -2.92
N SER A 77 1.47 -3.13 -3.47
CA SER A 77 2.34 -4.26 -3.14
C SER A 77 3.49 -4.39 -4.13
N LEU A 78 4.67 -4.80 -3.63
CA LEU A 78 5.80 -5.22 -4.44
C LEU A 78 6.48 -6.41 -3.72
N ASP A 79 6.17 -7.63 -4.13
CA ASP A 79 6.48 -8.85 -3.37
C ASP A 79 7.71 -9.61 -3.87
N GLY A 80 8.56 -8.99 -4.68
CA GLY A 80 9.78 -9.57 -5.23
C GLY A 80 10.38 -8.67 -6.30
N MET A 81 11.51 -9.07 -6.85
CA MET A 81 12.03 -8.52 -8.10
C MET A 81 11.10 -8.91 -9.26
N ARG A 82 11.35 -8.41 -10.45
CA ARG A 82 10.44 -8.51 -11.60
C ARG A 82 9.83 -9.89 -11.80
N GLU A 83 10.66 -10.93 -11.89
CA GLU A 83 10.18 -12.29 -12.16
C GLU A 83 9.31 -12.82 -11.03
N THR A 84 9.77 -12.66 -9.79
CA THR A 84 9.07 -13.11 -8.59
C THR A 84 7.78 -12.35 -8.38
N HIS A 85 7.80 -11.01 -8.50
CA HIS A 85 6.61 -10.20 -8.33
C HIS A 85 5.55 -10.48 -9.40
N ASP A 86 5.96 -10.55 -10.66
CA ASP A 86 5.05 -10.80 -11.78
C ASP A 86 4.44 -12.21 -11.72
N TRP A 87 5.19 -13.19 -11.19
CA TRP A 87 4.65 -14.52 -10.91
C TRP A 87 3.60 -14.50 -9.79
N PHE A 88 3.82 -13.78 -8.69
CA PHE A 88 2.86 -13.65 -7.60
C PHE A 88 1.61 -12.86 -7.99
N ARG A 89 1.74 -11.88 -8.85
CA ARG A 89 0.67 -10.91 -9.14
C ARG A 89 0.16 -11.03 -10.58
N LYS A 90 0.89 -10.48 -11.52
CA LYS A 90 0.51 -10.42 -12.93
C LYS A 90 1.71 -9.98 -13.76
N PRO A 91 1.95 -10.55 -14.94
CA PRO A 91 3.01 -10.12 -15.84
C PRO A 91 2.99 -8.61 -16.10
N GLY A 92 4.14 -7.96 -15.95
CA GLY A 92 4.32 -6.51 -16.11
C GLY A 92 3.90 -5.66 -14.92
N SER A 93 3.41 -6.24 -13.82
CA SER A 93 2.96 -5.49 -12.65
C SER A 93 4.11 -4.86 -11.86
N PHE A 94 5.32 -5.43 -11.93
CA PHE A 94 6.50 -4.84 -11.31
C PHE A 94 6.80 -3.45 -11.84
N ASP A 95 6.98 -3.33 -13.15
CA ASP A 95 7.28 -2.05 -13.82
C ASP A 95 6.14 -1.06 -13.65
N LEU A 96 4.91 -1.53 -13.81
CA LEU A 96 3.73 -0.69 -13.66
C LEU A 96 3.64 -0.12 -12.24
N THR A 97 3.92 -0.92 -11.21
CA THR A 97 3.90 -0.43 -9.81
C THR A 97 4.91 0.70 -9.61
N LEU A 98 6.14 0.55 -10.10
CA LEU A 98 7.17 1.59 -10.00
C LEU A 98 6.83 2.83 -10.85
N GLU A 99 6.25 2.66 -12.03
CA GLU A 99 5.75 3.78 -12.87
C GLU A 99 4.69 4.59 -12.10
N LYS A 100 3.73 3.92 -11.45
CA LYS A 100 2.62 4.59 -10.76
C LYS A 100 3.05 5.32 -9.49
N VAL A 101 4.18 4.94 -8.89
CA VAL A 101 4.83 5.78 -7.86
C VAL A 101 5.10 7.19 -8.39
N GLY A 102 5.52 7.32 -9.66
CA GLY A 102 5.71 8.61 -10.31
C GLY A 102 4.44 9.46 -10.38
N CYS A 103 3.29 8.85 -10.75
CA CYS A 103 1.99 9.53 -10.78
C CYS A 103 1.57 10.03 -9.38
N LEU A 104 1.73 9.19 -8.35
CA LEU A 104 1.44 9.55 -6.96
C LEU A 104 2.32 10.71 -6.49
N ASN A 105 3.62 10.65 -6.77
CA ASN A 105 4.57 11.70 -6.38
C ASN A 105 4.24 13.05 -7.05
N ARG A 106 3.88 13.06 -8.34
CA ARG A 106 3.44 14.29 -9.06
C ARG A 106 2.18 14.89 -8.47
N ALA A 107 1.25 14.05 -8.00
CA ALA A 107 0.01 14.50 -7.35
C ALA A 107 0.22 14.89 -5.87
N GLY A 108 1.40 14.69 -5.29
CA GLY A 108 1.66 14.96 -3.87
C GLY A 108 0.99 13.96 -2.92
N ILE A 109 0.73 12.73 -3.39
CA ILE A 109 0.28 11.61 -2.58
C ILE A 109 1.50 10.80 -2.16
N LYS A 110 1.64 10.49 -0.87
CA LYS A 110 2.75 9.67 -0.37
C LYS A 110 2.57 8.22 -0.83
N SER A 111 3.50 7.74 -1.65
CA SER A 111 3.53 6.34 -2.06
C SER A 111 4.03 5.44 -0.93
N ILE A 112 3.34 4.34 -0.69
CA ILE A 112 3.76 3.27 0.21
C ILE A 112 3.90 2.00 -0.62
N ILE A 113 5.03 1.33 -0.48
CA ILE A 113 5.22 -0.02 -1.00
C ILE A 113 5.28 -0.99 0.18
N MET A 114 4.46 -2.04 0.10
CA MET A 114 4.41 -3.12 1.09
C MET A 114 4.79 -4.44 0.43
N SER A 115 5.71 -5.17 1.05
CA SER A 115 6.06 -6.55 0.65
C SER A 115 5.60 -7.56 1.69
N THR A 116 5.02 -8.66 1.24
CA THR A 116 4.80 -9.84 2.09
C THR A 116 5.98 -10.79 1.91
N VAL A 117 6.75 -10.99 2.97
CA VAL A 117 8.04 -11.68 2.90
C VAL A 117 7.93 -13.12 3.39
N SER A 118 8.39 -14.04 2.57
CA SER A 118 8.49 -15.48 2.81
C SER A 118 9.88 -15.98 2.41
N LYS A 119 10.14 -17.29 2.55
CA LYS A 119 11.37 -17.92 2.02
C LYS A 119 11.54 -17.75 0.52
N THR A 120 10.44 -17.56 -0.22
CA THR A 120 10.47 -17.42 -1.68
C THR A 120 11.16 -16.13 -2.12
N ASN A 121 10.97 -15.02 -1.38
CA ASN A 121 11.40 -13.67 -1.81
C ASN A 121 12.29 -12.94 -0.80
N MET A 122 12.61 -13.52 0.35
CA MET A 122 13.37 -12.83 1.39
C MET A 122 14.75 -12.35 0.93
N ASN A 123 15.37 -13.07 0.01
CA ASN A 123 16.70 -12.73 -0.51
C ASN A 123 16.65 -11.54 -1.51
N GLU A 124 15.47 -11.21 -2.03
CA GLU A 124 15.26 -10.11 -2.98
C GLU A 124 14.92 -8.78 -2.29
N ILE A 125 14.59 -8.81 -0.99
CA ILE A 125 14.20 -7.57 -0.27
C ILE A 125 15.28 -6.48 -0.32
N PRO A 126 16.58 -6.78 -0.19
CA PRO A 126 17.62 -5.76 -0.35
C PRO A 126 17.63 -5.09 -1.73
N ASP A 127 17.35 -5.84 -2.79
CA ASP A 127 17.29 -5.31 -4.16
C ASP A 127 16.00 -4.51 -4.38
N ILE A 128 14.88 -4.95 -3.79
CA ILE A 128 13.63 -4.17 -3.78
C ILE A 128 13.85 -2.81 -3.11
N ILE A 129 14.61 -2.74 -2.01
CA ILE A 129 14.96 -1.47 -1.35
C ILE A 129 15.64 -0.54 -2.34
N ASP A 130 16.59 -1.02 -3.14
CA ASP A 130 17.26 -0.20 -4.14
C ASP A 130 16.28 0.32 -5.22
N GLU A 131 15.38 -0.52 -5.71
CA GLU A 131 14.39 -0.12 -6.71
C GLU A 131 13.37 0.91 -6.16
N VAL A 132 12.88 0.73 -4.93
CA VAL A 132 11.94 1.69 -4.32
C VAL A 132 12.62 3.03 -4.01
N VAL A 133 13.90 3.03 -3.66
CA VAL A 133 14.70 4.25 -3.50
C VAL A 133 14.85 4.98 -4.83
N LYS A 134 15.23 4.29 -5.91
CA LYS A 134 15.31 4.84 -7.28
C LYS A 134 13.97 5.44 -7.73
N ALA A 135 12.87 4.76 -7.45
CA ALA A 135 11.52 5.22 -7.77
C ALA A 135 11.02 6.36 -6.87
N LYS A 136 11.78 6.76 -5.84
CA LYS A 136 11.43 7.80 -4.86
C LYS A 136 10.15 7.46 -4.08
N VAL A 137 9.96 6.19 -3.74
CA VAL A 137 8.91 5.74 -2.82
C VAL A 137 9.09 6.44 -1.47
N LYS A 138 7.99 6.87 -0.85
CA LYS A 138 8.07 7.62 0.41
C LYS A 138 8.14 6.71 1.64
N VAL A 139 7.53 5.53 1.56
CA VAL A 139 7.57 4.54 2.64
C VAL A 139 7.70 3.16 2.01
N PHE A 140 8.71 2.41 2.43
CA PHE A 140 8.81 0.98 2.18
C PHE A 140 8.61 0.25 3.50
N ALA A 141 7.78 -0.77 3.51
CA ALA A 141 7.56 -1.64 4.65
C ALA A 141 7.38 -3.08 4.18
N PHE A 142 7.63 -4.02 5.07
CA PHE A 142 7.35 -5.42 4.79
C PHE A 142 6.78 -6.11 6.03
N SER A 143 5.95 -7.12 5.77
CA SER A 143 5.39 -7.99 6.79
C SER A 143 5.80 -9.43 6.50
N ARG A 144 5.90 -10.23 7.57
CA ARG A 144 6.17 -11.66 7.45
C ARG A 144 4.92 -12.38 6.95
N TYR A 145 5.09 -13.28 5.97
CA TYR A 145 4.04 -14.19 5.54
C TYR A 145 3.57 -15.07 6.72
N VAL A 146 2.26 -15.19 6.85
CA VAL A 146 1.59 -16.08 7.81
C VAL A 146 0.69 -17.02 7.02
N PRO A 147 0.90 -18.36 7.10
CA PRO A 147 0.06 -19.33 6.40
C PRO A 147 -1.41 -19.23 6.83
N THR A 148 -2.33 -19.28 5.88
CA THR A 148 -3.77 -19.28 6.14
C THR A 148 -4.38 -20.69 6.17
N GLY A 149 -3.59 -21.72 5.90
CA GLY A 149 -3.96 -23.13 5.88
C GLY A 149 -4.08 -23.71 4.46
N GLY A 150 -3.71 -24.98 4.30
CA GLY A 150 -3.80 -25.68 3.03
C GLY A 150 -2.71 -25.38 1.99
N GLU A 151 -1.83 -24.42 2.27
CA GLU A 151 -0.74 -23.99 1.40
C GLU A 151 0.60 -24.62 1.87
N VAL A 152 1.59 -24.65 0.95
CA VAL A 152 2.96 -25.00 1.32
C VAL A 152 3.49 -23.91 2.27
N ASP A 153 3.92 -24.30 3.47
CA ASP A 153 4.48 -23.36 4.44
C ASP A 153 5.83 -22.83 3.98
N THR A 154 5.82 -21.62 3.45
CA THR A 154 7.02 -20.85 3.08
C THR A 154 7.40 -19.80 4.14
N SER A 155 6.89 -19.93 5.36
CA SER A 155 7.19 -19.00 6.46
C SER A 155 8.68 -19.02 6.79
N MET A 156 9.21 -17.86 7.07
CA MET A 156 10.57 -17.72 7.59
C MET A 156 10.65 -18.15 9.05
N THR A 157 11.74 -18.80 9.42
CA THR A 157 12.11 -19.01 10.82
C THR A 157 12.45 -17.67 11.48
N PRO A 158 12.39 -17.57 12.82
CA PRO A 158 12.83 -16.37 13.54
C PRO A 158 14.28 -15.96 13.23
N GLN A 159 15.15 -16.92 12.99
CA GLN A 159 16.57 -16.70 12.66
C GLN A 159 16.73 -16.08 11.26
N GLU A 160 16.01 -16.63 10.26
CA GLU A 160 15.98 -16.08 8.88
C GLU A 160 15.44 -14.65 8.88
N TYR A 161 14.36 -14.41 9.63
CA TYR A 161 13.78 -13.06 9.73
C TYR A 161 14.74 -12.07 10.40
N ARG A 162 15.42 -12.48 11.49
CA ARG A 162 16.44 -11.64 12.13
C ARG A 162 17.57 -11.29 11.17
N ARG A 163 18.09 -12.29 10.43
CA ARG A 163 19.13 -12.06 9.42
C ARG A 163 18.70 -11.09 8.33
N LEU A 164 17.45 -11.21 7.86
CA LEU A 164 16.88 -10.24 6.90
C LEU A 164 16.91 -8.82 7.47
N LEU A 165 16.48 -8.63 8.72
CA LEU A 165 16.48 -7.31 9.36
C LEU A 165 17.91 -6.74 9.48
N GLU A 166 18.90 -7.56 9.82
CA GLU A 166 20.31 -7.16 9.89
C GLU A 166 20.85 -6.71 8.52
N VAL A 167 20.50 -7.44 7.46
CA VAL A 167 20.87 -7.06 6.08
C VAL A 167 20.20 -5.75 5.66
N CYS A 168 18.93 -5.57 5.99
CA CYS A 168 18.22 -4.32 5.70
C CYS A 168 18.83 -3.13 6.47
N ASP A 169 19.10 -3.31 7.78
CA ASP A 169 19.72 -2.27 8.62
C ASP A 169 21.09 -1.82 8.08
N ALA A 170 21.88 -2.75 7.58
CA ALA A 170 23.17 -2.44 6.98
C ALA A 170 23.07 -1.55 5.71
N LYS A 171 21.94 -1.57 5.00
CA LYS A 171 21.71 -0.70 3.82
C LYS A 171 21.40 0.75 4.18
N PHE A 172 21.04 1.04 5.42
CA PHE A 172 20.71 2.40 5.88
C PHE A 172 21.85 3.09 6.65
N LYS A 173 22.96 2.39 6.82
CA LYS A 173 24.21 2.92 7.43
C LYS A 173 25.20 3.35 6.38
#